data_db14cadc917e1e3fd9f9a5a887f34ba3
#
_entry.id   db14cadc917e1e3fd9f9a5a887f34ba3
#
_cell.length_a   1.000
_cell.length_b   1.000
_cell.length_c   1.000
_cell.angle_alpha   90.00
_cell.angle_beta   90.00
_cell.angle_gamma   90.00
#
_symmetry.space_group_name_H-M   'P 1'
#
loop_
_entity.id
_entity.type
_entity.pdbx_description
1 polymer ?
#
loop_
_entity_poly.entity_id
_entity_poly.type
_entity_poly.pdbx_seq_one_letter_code
_entity_poly.pdbx_strand_id
1 'polypeptide(L)'
;MLGRASRVVCAYQHAMRLPNLARFYASSSLPPTLHVLRRDAETKLASLQDMDTPVTAHGWIVSVRRHKTRTFVELTDGTLGGAATLQVVLPGEARELTPGQAVQLSGRMAAGRGRTSSQRVEMHAEDVHVLASTDLATYPLANVMHSTKPDSVAADIVRQASHFKARTLHFGAIQRTRTRMELAMAVWMDQNDFCKVQPPVITSSDCEGGGEIFRVVAESDVAQHPSSKENMTAFWSGNDAYLTVSAQLHLEAYALGLSRVWSLCPVFRAEGSA
;
A
#
# COMPACT_ATOMS: atom_id res chain seq x y z
N MET A 1 11.73 30.55 -36.84
CA MET A 1 12.08 29.55 -35.77
C MET A 1 10.96 29.28 -34.77
N LEU A 2 9.74 29.72 -34.98
CA LEU A 2 8.59 29.53 -34.08
C LEU A 2 7.75 28.25 -34.36
N GLY A 3 8.06 27.49 -35.40
CA GLY A 3 7.24 26.34 -35.81
C GLY A 3 7.55 25.02 -35.11
N ARG A 4 8.63 24.89 -34.34
CA ARG A 4 8.97 23.64 -33.63
C ARG A 4 8.43 23.58 -32.19
N ALA A 5 8.31 24.72 -31.53
CA ALA A 5 7.78 24.77 -30.15
C ALA A 5 6.27 24.43 -30.10
N SER A 6 5.48 24.86 -31.08
CA SER A 6 4.06 24.61 -31.15
C SER A 6 3.71 23.12 -31.41
N ARG A 7 4.58 22.38 -32.11
CA ARG A 7 4.40 20.95 -32.35
C ARG A 7 4.72 20.09 -31.14
N VAL A 8 5.64 20.51 -30.29
CA VAL A 8 5.97 19.80 -29.03
C VAL A 8 4.84 19.99 -28.02
N VAL A 9 4.28 21.19 -27.89
CA VAL A 9 3.15 21.46 -26.98
C VAL A 9 1.89 20.72 -27.46
N CYS A 10 1.63 20.65 -28.76
CA CYS A 10 0.48 19.91 -29.30
C CYS A 10 0.66 18.39 -29.15
N ALA A 11 1.88 17.85 -29.26
CA ALA A 11 2.17 16.44 -29.00
C ALA A 11 1.99 16.10 -27.50
N TYR A 12 2.35 17.01 -26.60
CA TYR A 12 2.15 16.83 -25.14
C TYR A 12 0.66 16.86 -24.76
N GLN A 13 -0.13 17.74 -25.35
CA GLN A 13 -1.60 17.78 -25.13
C GLN A 13 -2.32 16.56 -25.71
N HIS A 14 -1.80 15.94 -26.79
CA HIS A 14 -2.36 14.70 -27.33
C HIS A 14 -1.92 13.45 -26.54
N ALA A 15 -0.74 13.47 -25.93
CA ALA A 15 -0.28 12.38 -25.05
C ALA A 15 -1.03 12.34 -23.71
N MET A 16 -1.63 13.46 -23.28
CA MET A 16 -2.40 13.54 -22.03
C MET A 16 -3.88 13.11 -22.14
N ARG A 17 -4.38 12.86 -23.33
CA ARG A 17 -5.62 12.07 -23.46
C ARG A 17 -5.26 10.60 -23.30
N LEU A 18 -5.18 10.15 -22.06
CA LEU A 18 -4.96 8.76 -21.67
C LEU A 18 -6.27 7.95 -21.70
N PRO A 19 -6.82 7.58 -22.91
CA PRO A 19 -7.94 6.65 -22.96
C PRO A 19 -7.51 5.20 -22.70
N ASN A 20 -6.23 4.93 -22.43
CA ASN A 20 -5.69 3.57 -22.44
C ASN A 20 -4.92 3.12 -21.19
N LEU A 21 -4.90 3.89 -20.11
CA LEU A 21 -4.44 3.32 -18.82
C LEU A 21 -5.25 2.10 -18.44
N ALA A 22 -6.55 2.06 -18.72
CA ALA A 22 -7.37 0.89 -18.51
C ALA A 22 -6.94 -0.32 -19.37
N ARG A 23 -6.37 -0.12 -20.56
CA ARG A 23 -5.84 -1.23 -21.40
C ARG A 23 -4.50 -1.76 -20.94
N PHE A 24 -3.64 -0.93 -20.35
CA PHE A 24 -2.38 -1.40 -19.76
C PHE A 24 -2.61 -2.28 -18.53
N TYR A 25 -3.68 -2.03 -17.77
CA TYR A 25 -4.07 -2.86 -16.63
C TYR A 25 -4.90 -4.08 -17.01
N ALA A 26 -5.49 -4.11 -18.20
CA ALA A 26 -6.35 -5.23 -18.65
C ALA A 26 -5.57 -6.47 -19.11
N SER A 27 -4.25 -6.40 -19.26
CA SER A 27 -3.40 -7.54 -19.65
C SER A 27 -2.43 -7.98 -18.55
N SER A 28 -2.70 -7.67 -17.27
CA SER A 28 -1.84 -8.12 -16.18
C SER A 28 -2.01 -9.64 -16.02
N SER A 29 -0.91 -10.36 -16.16
CA SER A 29 -0.81 -11.79 -15.84
C SER A 29 -0.94 -12.08 -14.33
N LEU A 30 -1.29 -11.08 -13.52
CA LEU A 30 -1.47 -11.21 -12.10
C LEU A 30 -2.81 -11.90 -11.79
N PRO A 31 -2.83 -12.82 -10.82
CA PRO A 31 -4.06 -13.45 -10.37
C PRO A 31 -5.04 -12.39 -9.83
N PRO A 32 -6.36 -12.62 -9.98
CA PRO A 32 -7.36 -11.67 -9.48
C PRO A 32 -7.26 -11.55 -7.95
N THR A 33 -7.42 -10.32 -7.45
CA THR A 33 -7.49 -10.06 -6.01
C THR A 33 -8.83 -10.52 -5.43
N LEU A 34 -8.89 -10.75 -4.12
CA LEU A 34 -10.15 -11.10 -3.44
C LEU A 34 -11.21 -10.01 -3.62
N HIS A 35 -10.81 -8.75 -3.70
CA HIS A 35 -11.72 -7.64 -4.00
C HIS A 35 -12.39 -7.80 -5.37
N VAL A 36 -11.62 -8.14 -6.41
CA VAL A 36 -12.14 -8.37 -7.76
C VAL A 36 -13.06 -9.57 -7.79
N LEU A 37 -12.64 -10.71 -7.22
CA LEU A 37 -13.46 -11.93 -7.16
C LEU A 37 -14.78 -11.69 -6.45
N ARG A 38 -14.77 -10.99 -5.32
CA ARG A 38 -15.96 -10.67 -4.56
C ARG A 38 -16.89 -9.75 -5.32
N ARG A 39 -16.38 -8.64 -5.88
CA ARG A 39 -17.16 -7.68 -6.65
C ARG A 39 -17.84 -8.34 -7.86
N ASP A 40 -17.10 -9.16 -8.58
CA ASP A 40 -17.62 -9.83 -9.79
C ASP A 40 -18.70 -10.85 -9.41
N ALA A 41 -18.51 -11.59 -8.30
CA ALA A 41 -19.53 -12.50 -7.78
C ALA A 41 -20.79 -11.76 -7.27
N GLU A 42 -20.64 -10.64 -6.57
CA GLU A 42 -21.78 -9.81 -6.13
C GLU A 42 -22.54 -9.23 -7.32
N THR A 43 -21.85 -8.86 -8.40
CA THR A 43 -22.47 -8.38 -9.65
C THR A 43 -23.26 -9.49 -10.34
N LYS A 44 -22.69 -10.69 -10.46
CA LYS A 44 -23.36 -11.86 -11.03
C LYS A 44 -24.58 -12.26 -10.20
N LEU A 45 -24.46 -12.25 -8.87
CA LEU A 45 -25.56 -12.53 -7.97
C LEU A 45 -26.72 -11.53 -8.13
N ALA A 46 -26.40 -10.24 -8.26
CA ALA A 46 -27.41 -9.19 -8.46
C ALA A 46 -28.14 -9.31 -9.82
N SER A 47 -27.45 -9.79 -10.84
CA SER A 47 -28.01 -10.01 -12.19
C SER A 47 -28.55 -11.40 -12.42
N LEU A 48 -28.65 -12.24 -11.38
CA LEU A 48 -29.09 -13.64 -11.45
C LEU A 48 -28.31 -14.49 -12.47
N GLN A 49 -27.06 -14.14 -12.70
CA GLN A 49 -26.17 -14.87 -13.59
C GLN A 49 -25.54 -16.08 -12.88
N ASP A 50 -25.13 -17.04 -13.68
CA ASP A 50 -24.46 -18.23 -13.21
C ASP A 50 -23.07 -17.92 -12.59
N MET A 51 -22.84 -18.42 -11.38
CA MET A 51 -21.58 -18.31 -10.64
C MET A 51 -20.73 -19.60 -10.71
N ASP A 52 -21.07 -20.52 -11.60
CA ASP A 52 -20.46 -21.86 -11.69
C ASP A 52 -19.04 -21.84 -12.33
N THR A 53 -18.59 -20.65 -12.77
CA THR A 53 -17.23 -20.47 -13.32
C THR A 53 -16.19 -20.75 -12.25
N PRO A 54 -15.23 -21.67 -12.46
CA PRO A 54 -14.13 -21.91 -11.54
C PRO A 54 -13.29 -20.66 -11.34
N VAL A 55 -12.91 -20.40 -10.09
CA VAL A 55 -12.04 -19.28 -9.69
C VAL A 55 -10.90 -19.79 -8.81
N THR A 56 -9.77 -19.09 -8.88
CA THR A 56 -8.64 -19.33 -7.98
C THR A 56 -8.44 -18.10 -7.11
N ALA A 57 -8.40 -18.30 -5.79
CA ALA A 57 -8.18 -17.26 -4.78
C ALA A 57 -6.84 -17.50 -4.07
N HIS A 58 -6.12 -16.40 -3.81
CA HIS A 58 -4.88 -16.42 -3.05
C HIS A 58 -5.03 -15.52 -1.82
N GLY A 59 -4.45 -15.91 -0.70
CA GLY A 59 -4.49 -15.06 0.50
C GLY A 59 -3.91 -15.73 1.73
N TRP A 60 -4.06 -15.04 2.84
CA TRP A 60 -3.69 -15.52 4.16
C TRP A 60 -4.93 -15.89 4.95
N ILE A 61 -4.84 -17.02 5.66
CA ILE A 61 -5.89 -17.47 6.57
C ILE A 61 -5.90 -16.54 7.79
N VAL A 62 -7.06 -15.96 8.06
CA VAL A 62 -7.31 -15.12 9.23
C VAL A 62 -7.86 -15.97 10.39
N SER A 63 -8.85 -16.79 10.11
CA SER A 63 -9.45 -17.69 11.08
C SER A 63 -9.93 -18.99 10.44
N VAL A 64 -10.01 -20.03 11.24
CA VAL A 64 -10.49 -21.36 10.83
C VAL A 64 -11.52 -21.86 11.85
N ARG A 65 -12.73 -22.15 11.38
CA ARG A 65 -13.81 -22.74 12.18
C ARG A 65 -14.18 -24.10 11.61
N ARG A 66 -13.90 -25.15 12.37
CA ARG A 66 -14.10 -26.54 11.95
C ARG A 66 -15.44 -27.10 12.47
N HIS A 67 -16.15 -27.75 11.58
CA HIS A 67 -17.34 -28.56 11.89
C HIS A 67 -17.13 -29.95 11.28
N LYS A 68 -17.89 -30.93 11.75
CA LYS A 68 -17.75 -32.34 11.33
C LYS A 68 -17.78 -32.54 9.81
N THR A 69 -18.57 -31.75 9.09
CA THR A 69 -18.80 -31.92 7.64
C THR A 69 -18.24 -30.79 6.81
N ARG A 70 -17.82 -29.67 7.40
CA ARG A 70 -17.35 -28.48 6.69
C ARG A 70 -16.37 -27.70 7.55
N THR A 71 -15.42 -27.07 6.91
CA THR A 71 -14.53 -26.07 7.51
C THR A 71 -14.79 -24.71 6.89
N PHE A 72 -14.94 -23.70 7.73
CA PHE A 72 -15.04 -22.31 7.31
C PHE A 72 -13.71 -21.61 7.54
N VAL A 73 -13.19 -21.00 6.50
CA VAL A 73 -11.95 -20.24 6.52
C VAL A 73 -12.25 -18.79 6.16
N GLU A 74 -11.74 -17.86 6.94
CA GLU A 74 -11.73 -16.45 6.58
C GLU A 74 -10.41 -16.13 5.91
N LEU A 75 -10.47 -15.68 4.66
CA LEU A 75 -9.31 -15.38 3.82
C LEU A 75 -9.17 -13.88 3.59
N THR A 76 -7.96 -13.37 3.62
CA THR A 76 -7.62 -12.00 3.25
C THR A 76 -6.38 -11.95 2.38
N ASP A 77 -6.36 -11.04 1.42
CA ASP A 77 -5.17 -10.62 0.64
C ASP A 77 -4.85 -9.14 0.88
N GLY A 78 -5.53 -8.49 1.83
CA GLY A 78 -5.41 -7.08 2.14
C GLY A 78 -6.16 -6.14 1.19
N THR A 79 -6.79 -6.63 0.11
CA THR A 79 -7.52 -5.79 -0.86
C THR A 79 -8.96 -5.55 -0.49
N LEU A 80 -9.57 -6.41 0.33
CA LEU A 80 -10.90 -6.22 0.88
C LEU A 80 -10.89 -5.07 1.90
N GLY A 81 -11.73 -4.07 1.71
CA GLY A 81 -11.77 -2.90 2.58
C GLY A 81 -12.33 -3.21 3.97
N GLY A 82 -11.88 -2.48 5.00
CA GLY A 82 -12.37 -2.63 6.38
C GLY A 82 -12.03 -4.00 7.01
N ALA A 83 -12.93 -4.51 7.84
CA ALA A 83 -12.81 -5.83 8.47
C ALA A 83 -13.25 -6.99 7.55
N ALA A 84 -13.37 -6.73 6.25
CA ALA A 84 -13.90 -7.70 5.33
C ALA A 84 -12.88 -8.80 5.02
N THR A 85 -13.33 -10.04 5.17
CA THR A 85 -12.66 -11.25 4.72
C THR A 85 -13.55 -11.92 3.67
N LEU A 86 -12.97 -12.80 2.86
CA LEU A 86 -13.73 -13.71 2.04
C LEU A 86 -13.97 -14.98 2.84
N GLN A 87 -15.22 -15.34 3.09
CA GLN A 87 -15.55 -16.62 3.65
C GLN A 87 -15.35 -17.71 2.61
N VAL A 88 -14.58 -18.72 2.97
CA VAL A 88 -14.37 -19.92 2.16
C VAL A 88 -14.93 -21.12 2.91
N VAL A 89 -15.69 -21.95 2.21
CA VAL A 89 -16.28 -23.18 2.70
C VAL A 89 -15.57 -24.36 2.06
N LEU A 90 -14.98 -25.22 2.89
CA LEU A 90 -14.29 -26.43 2.50
C LEU A 90 -15.07 -27.67 2.98
N PRO A 91 -15.08 -28.77 2.24
CA PRO A 91 -15.61 -30.03 2.72
C PRO A 91 -14.71 -30.62 3.83
N GLY A 92 -15.34 -31.30 4.81
CA GLY A 92 -14.62 -31.99 5.89
C GLY A 92 -13.96 -31.05 6.93
N GLU A 93 -13.09 -31.62 7.73
CA GLU A 93 -12.49 -30.94 8.90
C GLU A 93 -11.23 -30.13 8.58
N ALA A 94 -10.60 -30.23 7.43
CA ALA A 94 -9.36 -29.52 7.02
C ALA A 94 -8.42 -29.19 8.22
N ARG A 95 -7.92 -30.25 8.88
CA ARG A 95 -7.15 -30.13 10.15
C ARG A 95 -5.80 -29.46 9.99
N GLU A 96 -5.23 -29.51 8.78
CA GLU A 96 -3.95 -28.95 8.39
C GLU A 96 -3.96 -27.43 8.30
N LEU A 97 -5.14 -26.81 8.17
CA LEU A 97 -5.25 -25.36 7.99
C LEU A 97 -5.18 -24.61 9.32
N THR A 98 -4.31 -23.60 9.37
CA THR A 98 -4.12 -22.76 10.56
C THR A 98 -4.08 -21.27 10.18
N PRO A 99 -4.46 -20.36 11.11
CA PRO A 99 -4.31 -18.92 10.88
C PRO A 99 -2.87 -18.53 10.53
N GLY A 100 -2.74 -17.56 9.65
CA GLY A 100 -1.44 -17.03 9.19
C GLY A 100 -0.86 -17.75 7.98
N GLN A 101 -1.29 -18.97 7.66
CA GLN A 101 -0.85 -19.68 6.46
C GLN A 101 -1.22 -18.91 5.18
N ALA A 102 -0.31 -18.93 4.19
CA ALA A 102 -0.59 -18.49 2.84
C ALA A 102 -1.14 -19.68 2.03
N VAL A 103 -2.28 -19.49 1.38
CA VAL A 103 -2.95 -20.55 0.63
C VAL A 103 -3.38 -20.09 -0.76
N GLN A 104 -3.45 -21.04 -1.66
CA GLN A 104 -4.17 -20.98 -2.93
C GLN A 104 -5.38 -21.90 -2.81
N LEU A 105 -6.54 -21.40 -3.19
CA LEU A 105 -7.81 -22.09 -3.13
C LEU A 105 -8.44 -22.11 -4.51
N SER A 106 -8.89 -23.26 -4.97
CA SER A 106 -9.62 -23.39 -6.24
C SER A 106 -11.04 -23.86 -5.97
N GLY A 107 -12.02 -23.28 -6.65
CA GLY A 107 -13.42 -23.60 -6.43
C GLY A 107 -14.35 -22.62 -7.15
N ARG A 108 -15.53 -22.37 -6.57
CA ARG A 108 -16.56 -21.53 -7.19
C ARG A 108 -17.11 -20.53 -6.18
N MET A 109 -17.52 -19.37 -6.68
CA MET A 109 -18.23 -18.39 -5.87
C MET A 109 -19.70 -18.81 -5.74
N ALA A 110 -20.30 -18.54 -4.59
CA ALA A 110 -21.71 -18.87 -4.31
C ALA A 110 -22.38 -17.74 -3.52
N ALA A 111 -23.71 -17.73 -3.49
CA ALA A 111 -24.46 -16.84 -2.61
C ALA A 111 -24.20 -17.22 -1.14
N GLY A 112 -23.81 -16.24 -0.34
CA GLY A 112 -23.54 -16.43 1.08
C GLY A 112 -24.82 -16.76 1.84
N ARG A 113 -24.75 -17.73 2.74
CA ARG A 113 -25.85 -18.13 3.62
C ARG A 113 -25.85 -17.42 4.97
N GLY A 114 -24.91 -16.49 5.19
CA GLY A 114 -24.76 -15.73 6.43
C GLY A 114 -25.91 -14.76 6.69
N ARG A 115 -26.28 -14.58 7.98
CA ARG A 115 -27.29 -13.61 8.41
C ARG A 115 -26.84 -12.14 8.33
N THR A 116 -25.56 -11.88 8.12
CA THR A 116 -25.00 -10.53 8.08
C THR A 116 -24.83 -10.05 6.63
N SER A 117 -25.25 -8.82 6.37
CA SER A 117 -25.16 -8.16 5.06
C SER A 117 -23.73 -8.02 4.50
N SER A 118 -22.71 -8.27 5.33
CA SER A 118 -21.30 -8.18 4.95
C SER A 118 -20.79 -9.41 4.17
N GLN A 119 -21.52 -10.53 4.15
CA GLN A 119 -21.11 -11.76 3.48
C GLN A 119 -22.20 -12.21 2.48
N ARG A 120 -22.41 -11.39 1.44
CA ARG A 120 -23.36 -11.70 0.36
C ARG A 120 -22.91 -12.86 -0.50
N VAL A 121 -21.61 -13.07 -0.61
CA VAL A 121 -20.99 -14.12 -1.40
C VAL A 121 -19.95 -14.85 -0.56
N GLU A 122 -19.80 -16.14 -0.83
CA GLU A 122 -18.78 -17.01 -0.24
C GLU A 122 -18.14 -17.86 -1.34
N MET A 123 -16.95 -18.41 -1.07
CA MET A 123 -16.29 -19.32 -1.99
C MET A 123 -16.46 -20.75 -1.48
N HIS A 124 -16.98 -21.64 -2.32
CA HIS A 124 -16.93 -23.07 -2.09
C HIS A 124 -15.68 -23.64 -2.73
N ALA A 125 -14.65 -23.91 -1.93
CA ALA A 125 -13.40 -24.44 -2.41
C ALA A 125 -13.45 -25.97 -2.51
N GLU A 126 -12.93 -26.46 -3.62
CA GLU A 126 -12.80 -27.87 -3.95
C GLU A 126 -11.39 -28.37 -3.65
N ASP A 127 -10.40 -27.47 -3.81
CA ASP A 127 -8.98 -27.77 -3.59
C ASP A 127 -8.29 -26.66 -2.81
N VAL A 128 -7.29 -27.06 -1.99
CA VAL A 128 -6.47 -26.18 -1.15
C VAL A 128 -5.01 -26.54 -1.29
N HIS A 129 -4.20 -25.58 -1.70
CA HIS A 129 -2.75 -25.71 -1.70
C HIS A 129 -2.13 -24.74 -0.70
N VAL A 130 -1.42 -25.28 0.30
CA VAL A 130 -0.70 -24.48 1.29
C VAL A 130 0.62 -24.02 0.68
N LEU A 131 0.75 -22.72 0.40
CA LEU A 131 1.95 -22.10 -0.19
C LEU A 131 3.04 -21.86 0.85
N ALA A 132 2.66 -21.50 2.07
CA ALA A 132 3.58 -21.30 3.19
C ALA A 132 2.90 -21.62 4.52
N SER A 133 3.61 -22.35 5.35
CA SER A 133 3.20 -22.71 6.70
C SER A 133 3.47 -21.59 7.69
N THR A 134 2.74 -21.62 8.82
CA THR A 134 2.91 -20.69 9.94
C THR A 134 2.95 -21.47 11.23
N ASP A 135 3.94 -21.21 12.06
CA ASP A 135 3.97 -21.68 13.43
C ASP A 135 3.17 -20.73 14.32
N LEU A 136 2.04 -21.21 14.84
CA LEU A 136 1.13 -20.42 15.68
C LEU A 136 1.78 -19.96 17.00
N ALA A 137 2.78 -20.70 17.50
CA ALA A 137 3.45 -20.35 18.76
C ALA A 137 4.30 -19.07 18.60
N THR A 138 4.83 -18.84 17.41
CA THR A 138 5.70 -17.71 17.12
C THR A 138 5.03 -16.64 16.25
N TYR A 139 3.81 -16.88 15.75
CA TYR A 139 3.12 -15.95 14.86
C TYR A 139 2.56 -14.72 15.61
N PRO A 140 3.12 -13.52 15.43
CA PRO A 140 2.76 -12.36 16.25
C PRO A 140 1.30 -11.92 16.10
N LEU A 141 0.67 -12.24 14.97
CA LEU A 141 -0.69 -11.81 14.68
C LEU A 141 -1.77 -12.81 15.09
N ALA A 142 -1.42 -13.98 15.64
CA ALA A 142 -2.39 -15.04 15.96
C ALA A 142 -3.61 -14.53 16.75
N ASN A 143 -3.40 -13.57 17.66
CA ASN A 143 -4.42 -13.02 18.55
C ASN A 143 -4.79 -11.54 18.26
N VAL A 144 -4.17 -10.90 17.23
CA VAL A 144 -4.29 -9.44 17.05
C VAL A 144 -4.84 -9.01 15.69
N MET A 145 -5.05 -9.93 14.76
CA MET A 145 -5.46 -9.60 13.38
C MET A 145 -6.75 -8.78 13.30
N HIS A 146 -7.65 -8.97 14.24
CA HIS A 146 -8.94 -8.27 14.30
C HIS A 146 -8.94 -7.03 15.21
N SER A 147 -7.84 -6.68 15.83
CA SER A 147 -7.80 -5.51 16.72
C SER A 147 -7.96 -4.21 15.94
N THR A 148 -9.01 -3.47 16.29
CA THR A 148 -9.26 -2.11 15.76
C THR A 148 -8.76 -1.02 16.71
N LYS A 149 -8.28 -1.39 17.91
CA LYS A 149 -7.86 -0.45 18.96
C LYS A 149 -6.38 -0.08 18.76
N PRO A 150 -6.05 1.19 18.46
CA PRO A 150 -4.68 1.63 18.20
C PRO A 150 -3.75 1.55 19.43
N ASP A 151 -4.31 1.68 20.64
CA ASP A 151 -3.58 1.80 21.92
C ASP A 151 -3.66 0.54 22.79
N SER A 152 -3.91 -0.61 22.19
CA SER A 152 -3.92 -1.88 22.91
C SER A 152 -2.53 -2.52 22.95
N VAL A 153 -2.30 -3.44 23.90
CA VAL A 153 -1.09 -4.31 23.94
C VAL A 153 -0.86 -4.99 22.59
N ALA A 154 -1.93 -5.30 21.86
CA ALA A 154 -1.87 -5.78 20.48
C ALA A 154 -1.17 -4.82 19.52
N ALA A 155 -1.33 -3.51 19.69
CA ALA A 155 -0.67 -2.52 18.85
C ALA A 155 0.84 -2.49 19.08
N ASP A 156 1.31 -2.68 20.32
CA ASP A 156 2.74 -2.73 20.65
C ASP A 156 3.42 -3.97 20.08
N ILE A 157 2.76 -5.13 20.16
CA ILE A 157 3.25 -6.36 19.51
C ILE A 157 3.41 -6.14 18.01
N VAL A 158 2.44 -5.48 17.38
CA VAL A 158 2.48 -5.20 15.93
C VAL A 158 3.56 -4.17 15.58
N ARG A 159 3.83 -3.20 16.44
CA ARG A 159 4.92 -2.24 16.24
C ARG A 159 6.30 -2.93 16.28
N GLN A 160 6.48 -3.89 17.18
CA GLN A 160 7.71 -4.70 17.26
C GLN A 160 7.86 -5.62 16.04
N ALA A 161 6.77 -6.18 15.53
CA ALA A 161 6.74 -7.01 14.32
C ALA A 161 6.37 -6.17 13.08
N SER A 162 7.18 -5.17 12.74
CA SER A 162 6.88 -4.15 11.73
C SER A 162 6.55 -4.71 10.34
N HIS A 163 7.14 -5.83 9.95
CA HIS A 163 6.88 -6.52 8.67
C HIS A 163 5.48 -7.15 8.58
N PHE A 164 4.81 -7.39 9.71
CA PHE A 164 3.41 -7.83 9.74
C PHE A 164 2.41 -6.70 9.91
N LYS A 165 2.88 -5.49 10.22
CA LYS A 165 2.05 -4.34 10.56
C LYS A 165 0.91 -4.09 9.55
N ALA A 166 1.22 -4.16 8.26
CA ALA A 166 0.26 -3.89 7.20
C ALA A 166 -0.84 -4.96 7.06
N ARG A 167 -0.65 -6.16 7.64
CA ARG A 167 -1.68 -7.23 7.65
C ARG A 167 -2.80 -6.97 8.66
N THR A 168 -2.60 -6.06 9.62
CA THR A 168 -3.64 -5.72 10.59
C THR A 168 -4.67 -4.77 10.00
N LEU A 169 -5.91 -4.86 10.47
CA LEU A 169 -7.01 -4.03 9.99
C LEU A 169 -6.71 -2.54 10.15
N HIS A 170 -6.20 -2.14 11.32
CA HIS A 170 -5.94 -0.74 11.64
C HIS A 170 -4.86 -0.13 10.75
N PHE A 171 -3.67 -0.72 10.72
CA PHE A 171 -2.56 -0.17 9.92
C PHE A 171 -2.79 -0.33 8.41
N GLY A 172 -3.44 -1.41 7.98
CA GLY A 172 -3.88 -1.57 6.61
C GLY A 172 -4.90 -0.50 6.19
N ALA A 173 -5.84 -0.14 7.07
CA ALA A 173 -6.80 0.92 6.82
C ALA A 173 -6.13 2.30 6.71
N ILE A 174 -5.17 2.61 7.59
CA ILE A 174 -4.37 3.85 7.51
C ILE A 174 -3.70 3.97 6.13
N GLN A 175 -3.02 2.93 5.66
CA GLN A 175 -2.33 2.99 4.37
C GLN A 175 -3.31 3.16 3.19
N ARG A 176 -4.43 2.46 3.21
CA ARG A 176 -5.48 2.63 2.18
C ARG A 176 -6.06 4.04 2.19
N THR A 177 -6.31 4.61 3.38
CA THR A 177 -6.81 5.99 3.51
C THR A 177 -5.79 6.98 2.97
N ARG A 178 -4.52 6.87 3.35
CA ARG A 178 -3.44 7.72 2.81
C ARG A 178 -3.39 7.66 1.28
N THR A 179 -3.38 6.46 0.71
CA THR A 179 -3.38 6.28 -0.75
C THR A 179 -4.55 6.98 -1.42
N ARG A 180 -5.77 6.86 -0.85
CA ARG A 180 -6.96 7.51 -1.39
C ARG A 180 -6.90 9.04 -1.28
N MET A 181 -6.39 9.55 -0.17
CA MET A 181 -6.19 10.99 0.02
C MET A 181 -5.15 11.55 -0.94
N GLU A 182 -4.01 10.89 -1.09
CA GLU A 182 -2.96 11.30 -2.04
C GLU A 182 -3.47 11.30 -3.49
N LEU A 183 -4.22 10.27 -3.88
CA LEU A 183 -4.81 10.21 -5.22
C LEU A 183 -5.85 11.32 -5.43
N ALA A 184 -6.73 11.55 -4.47
CA ALA A 184 -7.75 12.61 -4.56
C ALA A 184 -7.10 13.98 -4.66
N MET A 185 -6.06 14.25 -3.85
CA MET A 185 -5.29 15.49 -3.92
C MET A 185 -4.60 15.65 -5.26
N ALA A 186 -3.94 14.59 -5.77
CA ALA A 186 -3.27 14.64 -7.06
C ALA A 186 -4.23 14.92 -8.21
N VAL A 187 -5.41 14.30 -8.21
CA VAL A 187 -6.45 14.55 -9.22
C VAL A 187 -6.96 15.99 -9.14
N TRP A 188 -7.21 16.49 -7.93
CA TRP A 188 -7.66 17.87 -7.75
C TRP A 188 -6.61 18.89 -8.23
N MET A 189 -5.33 18.66 -7.88
CA MET A 189 -4.23 19.51 -8.31
C MET A 189 -4.08 19.53 -9.85
N ASP A 190 -4.15 18.36 -10.48
CA ASP A 190 -4.08 18.23 -11.94
C ASP A 190 -5.24 18.96 -12.64
N GLN A 191 -6.46 18.83 -12.12
CA GLN A 191 -7.65 19.53 -12.63
C GLN A 191 -7.58 21.05 -12.48
N ASN A 192 -6.70 21.57 -11.63
CA ASN A 192 -6.50 23.00 -11.40
C ASN A 192 -5.15 23.51 -11.97
N ASP A 193 -4.57 22.77 -12.91
CA ASP A 193 -3.34 23.12 -13.63
C ASP A 193 -2.10 23.22 -12.74
N PHE A 194 -2.04 22.47 -11.64
CA PHE A 194 -0.84 22.35 -10.81
C PHE A 194 0.08 21.26 -11.30
N CYS A 195 1.34 21.58 -11.56
CA CYS A 195 2.38 20.62 -11.89
C CYS A 195 3.01 20.02 -10.63
N LYS A 196 3.01 18.68 -10.52
CA LYS A 196 3.70 18.00 -9.43
C LYS A 196 5.20 18.02 -9.67
N VAL A 197 5.97 18.53 -8.72
CA VAL A 197 7.43 18.51 -8.73
C VAL A 197 7.95 17.68 -7.56
N GLN A 198 9.12 17.08 -7.74
CA GLN A 198 9.82 16.32 -6.72
C GLN A 198 11.15 16.99 -6.39
N PRO A 199 11.20 17.85 -5.36
CA PRO A 199 12.42 18.48 -4.92
C PRO A 199 13.42 17.45 -4.35
N PRO A 200 14.72 17.75 -4.38
CA PRO A 200 15.71 16.89 -3.74
C PRO A 200 15.48 16.82 -2.23
N VAL A 201 15.73 15.63 -1.66
CA VAL A 201 15.62 15.39 -0.21
C VAL A 201 16.91 15.79 0.51
N ILE A 202 18.05 15.71 -0.19
CA ILE A 202 19.35 16.15 0.29
C ILE A 202 19.64 17.50 -0.37
N THR A 203 19.96 18.50 0.43
CA THR A 203 20.18 19.87 -0.01
C THR A 203 21.35 20.50 0.73
N SER A 204 22.02 21.45 0.09
CA SER A 204 23.02 22.32 0.76
C SER A 204 22.40 23.57 1.38
N SER A 205 21.10 23.81 1.15
CA SER A 205 20.41 25.01 1.63
C SER A 205 19.56 24.68 2.86
N ASP A 206 19.76 25.47 3.92
CA ASP A 206 18.84 25.52 5.05
C ASP A 206 17.68 26.47 4.70
N CYS A 207 16.45 26.01 4.87
CA CYS A 207 15.27 26.83 4.62
C CYS A 207 14.92 27.58 5.91
N GLU A 208 15.11 28.90 5.90
CA GLU A 208 14.66 29.85 6.93
C GLU A 208 15.32 29.73 8.32
N GLY A 209 16.37 28.91 8.50
CA GLY A 209 16.97 28.64 9.83
C GLY A 209 15.94 28.08 10.84
N GLY A 210 14.88 27.47 10.33
CA GLY A 210 13.63 27.19 11.04
C GLY A 210 13.58 25.88 11.82
N GLY A 211 14.70 25.29 12.20
CA GLY A 211 14.69 24.07 13.00
C GLY A 211 16.05 23.38 13.08
N GLU A 212 16.18 22.42 13.98
CA GLU A 212 17.35 21.56 14.00
C GLU A 212 17.41 20.68 12.76
N ILE A 213 18.55 20.65 12.10
CA ILE A 213 18.79 19.96 10.83
C ILE A 213 19.60 18.67 11.04
N PHE A 214 19.29 17.66 10.21
CA PHE A 214 20.13 16.48 10.09
C PHE A 214 21.20 16.69 9.02
N ARG A 215 22.47 16.60 9.40
CA ARG A 215 23.59 16.61 8.46
C ARG A 215 23.76 15.23 7.83
N VAL A 216 24.00 15.20 6.53
CA VAL A 216 24.28 13.98 5.76
C VAL A 216 25.75 13.89 5.48
N VAL A 217 26.40 12.81 5.93
CA VAL A 217 27.81 12.52 5.70
C VAL A 217 27.95 11.13 5.08
N ALA A 218 28.91 10.99 4.17
CA ALA A 218 29.23 9.68 3.61
C ALA A 218 30.03 8.86 4.65
N GLU A 219 29.80 7.56 4.70
CA GLU A 219 30.50 6.64 5.61
C GLU A 219 32.02 6.68 5.36
N SER A 220 32.44 6.83 4.11
CA SER A 220 33.86 7.00 3.75
C SER A 220 34.50 8.19 4.41
N ASP A 221 33.78 9.30 4.54
CA ASP A 221 34.30 10.54 5.15
C ASP A 221 34.43 10.36 6.69
N VAL A 222 33.49 9.67 7.31
CA VAL A 222 33.55 9.33 8.73
C VAL A 222 34.72 8.40 9.02
N ALA A 223 34.97 7.40 8.18
CA ALA A 223 36.06 6.44 8.35
C ALA A 223 37.46 7.08 8.18
N GLN A 224 37.58 8.04 7.29
CA GLN A 224 38.86 8.74 7.04
C GLN A 224 39.15 9.84 8.07
N HIS A 225 38.14 10.41 8.70
CA HIS A 225 38.24 11.55 9.60
C HIS A 225 37.44 11.35 10.90
N PRO A 226 37.70 10.30 11.71
CA PRO A 226 36.88 9.97 12.87
C PRO A 226 36.83 11.02 13.99
N SER A 227 37.74 11.98 13.95
CA SER A 227 37.89 13.01 15.00
C SER A 227 37.72 14.45 14.56
N SER A 228 37.52 14.71 13.23
CA SER A 228 37.38 16.10 12.74
C SER A 228 36.04 16.32 12.09
N LYS A 229 35.27 17.26 12.63
CA LYS A 229 33.99 17.72 12.01
C LYS A 229 34.21 18.50 10.70
N GLU A 230 35.43 18.99 10.47
CA GLU A 230 35.75 19.93 9.39
C GLU A 230 35.97 19.27 8.01
N ASN A 231 36.31 17.97 7.97
CA ASN A 231 36.63 17.27 6.71
C ASN A 231 35.55 16.27 6.25
N MET A 232 34.33 16.34 6.80
CA MET A 232 33.24 15.40 6.49
C MET A 232 32.41 15.81 5.25
N THR A 233 32.99 16.63 4.36
CA THR A 233 32.27 17.17 3.21
C THR A 233 32.90 16.75 1.87
N ALA A 234 33.93 15.90 1.89
CA ALA A 234 34.67 15.52 0.69
C ALA A 234 33.75 14.88 -0.39
N PHE A 235 32.83 14.02 0.01
CA PHE A 235 31.86 13.40 -0.90
C PHE A 235 30.98 14.44 -1.61
N TRP A 236 30.65 15.54 -0.94
CA TRP A 236 29.79 16.61 -1.45
C TRP A 236 30.59 17.77 -2.09
N SER A 237 31.78 17.49 -2.58
CA SER A 237 32.68 18.50 -3.21
C SER A 237 32.98 19.68 -2.29
N GLY A 238 33.14 19.43 -1.01
CA GLY A 238 33.43 20.45 0.00
C GLY A 238 32.23 21.23 0.53
N ASN A 239 31.01 20.86 0.14
CA ASN A 239 29.79 21.48 0.63
C ASN A 239 29.15 20.66 1.77
N ASP A 240 28.53 21.33 2.70
CA ASP A 240 27.64 20.67 3.67
C ASP A 240 26.37 20.19 2.99
N ALA A 241 25.92 19.00 3.41
CA ALA A 241 24.68 18.43 2.94
C ALA A 241 23.75 18.07 4.12
N TYR A 242 22.49 18.37 3.96
CA TYR A 242 21.47 18.22 4.98
C TYR A 242 20.24 17.52 4.44
N LEU A 243 19.47 16.87 5.31
CA LEU A 243 18.11 16.47 4.97
C LEU A 243 17.21 17.71 4.97
N THR A 244 16.41 17.86 3.93
CA THR A 244 15.56 19.05 3.77
C THR A 244 14.52 19.17 4.88
N VAL A 245 14.38 20.36 5.45
CA VAL A 245 13.31 20.70 6.42
C VAL A 245 12.05 21.19 5.71
N SER A 246 12.17 21.63 4.45
CA SER A 246 11.07 22.15 3.64
C SER A 246 11.42 22.07 2.14
N ALA A 247 10.40 21.90 1.31
CA ALA A 247 10.51 21.96 -0.14
C ALA A 247 10.38 23.39 -0.68
N GLN A 248 10.13 24.38 0.17
CA GLN A 248 9.71 25.73 -0.21
C GLN A 248 10.63 26.37 -1.24
N LEU A 249 11.94 26.51 -0.97
CA LEU A 249 12.90 27.19 -1.86
C LEU A 249 12.94 26.58 -3.27
N HIS A 250 12.84 25.25 -3.35
CA HIS A 250 12.77 24.56 -4.63
C HIS A 250 11.45 24.84 -5.35
N LEU A 251 10.33 24.82 -4.62
CA LEU A 251 9.01 25.11 -5.19
C LEU A 251 8.92 26.53 -5.72
N GLU A 252 9.49 27.52 -5.02
CA GLU A 252 9.57 28.91 -5.50
C GLU A 252 10.32 29.01 -6.83
N ALA A 253 11.47 28.35 -6.94
CA ALA A 253 12.24 28.32 -8.19
C ALA A 253 11.45 27.64 -9.32
N TYR A 254 10.76 26.54 -9.07
CA TYR A 254 9.92 25.89 -10.07
C TYR A 254 8.68 26.72 -10.43
N ALA A 255 8.10 27.45 -9.48
CA ALA A 255 6.94 28.30 -9.72
C ALA A 255 7.23 29.44 -10.69
N LEU A 256 8.46 29.97 -10.70
CA LEU A 256 8.89 30.99 -11.65
C LEU A 256 8.85 30.50 -13.10
N GLY A 257 9.02 29.20 -13.35
CA GLY A 257 8.98 28.63 -14.69
C GLY A 257 7.68 27.90 -15.03
N LEU A 258 7.03 27.28 -14.05
CA LEU A 258 5.86 26.42 -14.23
C LEU A 258 4.55 27.02 -13.69
N SER A 259 4.60 28.19 -13.05
CA SER A 259 3.49 28.93 -12.46
C SER A 259 2.89 28.21 -11.24
N ARG A 260 2.07 27.19 -11.42
CA ARG A 260 1.40 26.44 -10.35
C ARG A 260 2.13 25.13 -10.11
N VAL A 261 2.74 24.99 -8.95
CA VAL A 261 3.48 23.78 -8.58
C VAL A 261 3.07 23.29 -7.20
N TRP A 262 3.20 21.99 -6.97
CA TRP A 262 2.98 21.38 -5.68
C TRP A 262 3.91 20.19 -5.48
N SER A 263 4.14 19.84 -4.22
CA SER A 263 4.86 18.62 -3.87
C SER A 263 4.20 17.92 -2.68
N LEU A 264 4.41 16.63 -2.61
CA LEU A 264 4.17 15.80 -1.43
C LEU A 264 5.41 14.94 -1.26
N CYS A 265 6.30 15.36 -0.38
CA CYS A 265 7.60 14.73 -0.15
C CYS A 265 7.92 14.67 1.34
N PRO A 266 8.83 13.77 1.77
CA PRO A 266 9.33 13.75 3.12
C PRO A 266 10.09 15.05 3.46
N VAL A 267 9.91 15.53 4.68
CA VAL A 267 10.71 16.59 5.29
C VAL A 267 11.21 16.11 6.64
N PHE A 268 12.36 16.63 7.09
CA PHE A 268 13.06 16.14 8.26
C PHE A 268 13.41 17.29 9.18
N ARG A 269 13.01 17.19 10.42
CA ARG A 269 13.41 18.13 11.47
C ARG A 269 13.99 17.35 12.62
N ALA A 270 15.15 17.74 13.15
CA ALA A 270 15.85 17.09 14.26
C ALA A 270 15.26 17.55 15.61
N GLU A 271 13.97 17.71 15.69
CA GLU A 271 13.25 18.12 16.88
C GLU A 271 12.88 16.90 17.73
N GLY A 272 13.02 17.00 19.05
CA GLY A 272 12.54 15.98 19.96
C GLY A 272 11.01 15.92 19.91
N SER A 273 10.47 14.82 19.40
CA SER A 273 9.03 14.54 19.52
C SER A 273 8.80 13.69 20.76
N ALA A 274 7.87 14.12 21.62
CA ALA A 274 7.39 13.34 22.75
C ALA A 274 6.51 12.16 22.28
#